data_0e2aba0ff0af514bf701f71f448693a2
#
_entry.id   0e2aba0ff0af514bf701f71f448693a2
#
_cell.length_a   1.000
_cell.length_b   1.000
_cell.length_c   1.000
_cell.angle_alpha   90.00
_cell.angle_beta   90.00
_cell.angle_gamma   90.00
#
_symmetry.space_group_name_H-M   'P 1'
#
loop_
_entity.id
_entity.type
_entity.pdbx_description
1 polymer ?
#
loop_
_entity_poly.entity_id
_entity_poly.type
_entity_poly.pdbx_seq_one_letter_code
_entity_poly.pdbx_strand_id
1 'polypeptide(L)'
;YEQALTRRDTITEEQGWYATSAHMVWIGDRTRQPDGAHIEYMRGISNPIGLKCGPSLDPDELVRLIEILNPDNIAGRLTLIARMGADKVRTGLPPLLKAVQKSGAKVVWCCDPMHGNTVKASSGYKTRRVNDVMAEVTGFFNAHDEVGTYPGGVHFEMTGQNVTECVGGVVDVTEASLGDRYHTHCDPRLNGAQALELAFLLADLLKRRRGERSIFSEAV
;
A
#
# COMPACT_ATOMS: atom_id res chain seq x y z
N TYR A 1 9.33 -21.05 -0.61
CA TYR A 1 7.90 -21.36 -0.52
C TYR A 1 7.22 -21.09 -1.85
N GLU A 2 7.25 -19.86 -2.37
CA GLU A 2 6.61 -19.48 -3.63
C GLU A 2 7.12 -20.29 -4.83
N GLN A 3 8.43 -20.52 -4.92
CA GLN A 3 9.03 -21.30 -5.98
C GLN A 3 8.45 -22.74 -6.03
N ALA A 4 8.19 -23.37 -4.88
CA ALA A 4 7.61 -24.70 -4.80
C ALA A 4 6.17 -24.76 -5.32
N LEU A 5 5.46 -23.63 -5.32
CA LEU A 5 4.09 -23.48 -5.80
C LEU A 5 4.02 -22.88 -7.22
N THR A 6 5.17 -22.65 -7.87
CA THR A 6 5.20 -22.13 -9.24
C THR A 6 4.87 -23.24 -10.24
N ARG A 7 3.98 -22.94 -11.16
CA ARG A 7 3.52 -23.88 -12.20
C ARG A 7 3.56 -23.21 -13.58
N ARG A 8 3.86 -24.00 -14.58
CA ARG A 8 3.71 -23.56 -15.98
C ARG A 8 2.24 -23.61 -16.35
N ASP A 9 1.77 -22.57 -17.02
CA ASP A 9 0.43 -22.59 -17.62
C ASP A 9 0.36 -23.61 -18.75
N THR A 10 -0.63 -24.49 -18.67
CA THR A 10 -0.94 -25.51 -19.68
C THR A 10 -2.36 -25.35 -20.23
N ILE A 11 -3.07 -24.29 -19.82
CA ILE A 11 -4.49 -24.08 -20.12
C ILE A 11 -4.65 -22.98 -21.16
N THR A 12 -3.86 -21.91 -21.06
CA THR A 12 -3.90 -20.80 -22.00
C THR A 12 -2.79 -20.90 -23.05
N GLU A 13 -2.89 -20.10 -24.11
CA GLU A 13 -1.87 -20.05 -25.18
C GLU A 13 -0.60 -19.31 -24.75
N GLU A 14 -0.66 -18.53 -23.65
CA GLU A 14 0.45 -17.70 -23.18
C GLU A 14 1.63 -18.48 -22.60
N GLN A 15 1.41 -19.71 -22.16
CA GLN A 15 2.41 -20.64 -21.63
C GLN A 15 3.36 -20.05 -20.57
N GLY A 16 2.91 -19.06 -19.82
CA GLY A 16 3.68 -18.40 -18.76
C GLY A 16 3.91 -19.26 -17.52
N TRP A 17 4.79 -18.78 -16.64
CA TRP A 17 4.96 -19.36 -15.30
C TRP A 17 4.17 -18.56 -14.28
N TYR A 18 3.43 -19.21 -13.40
CA TYR A 18 2.59 -18.57 -12.40
C TYR A 18 2.90 -19.07 -10.99
N ALA A 19 3.06 -18.14 -10.04
CA ALA A 19 2.96 -18.44 -8.63
C ALA A 19 1.50 -18.78 -8.31
N THR A 20 1.22 -20.01 -7.90
CA THR A 20 -0.15 -20.45 -7.64
C THR A 20 -0.56 -20.30 -6.18
N SER A 21 0.27 -19.65 -5.36
CA SER A 21 -0.03 -19.31 -3.97
C SER A 21 -1.01 -18.15 -3.83
N ALA A 22 -1.04 -17.24 -4.82
CA ALA A 22 -1.90 -16.06 -4.81
C ALA A 22 -2.13 -15.53 -6.23
N HIS A 23 -3.18 -14.73 -6.43
CA HIS A 23 -3.42 -14.05 -7.71
C HIS A 23 -2.39 -12.95 -7.99
N MET A 24 -1.94 -12.26 -6.95
CA MET A 24 -0.93 -11.22 -6.98
C MET A 24 0.09 -11.49 -5.88
N VAL A 25 1.36 -11.33 -6.17
CA VAL A 25 2.46 -11.43 -5.21
C VAL A 25 3.23 -10.13 -5.16
N TRP A 26 3.85 -9.78 -4.01
CA TRP A 26 4.58 -8.52 -3.89
C TRP A 26 5.95 -8.67 -3.25
N ILE A 27 6.82 -7.75 -3.62
CA ILE A 27 8.18 -7.61 -3.11
C ILE A 27 8.15 -6.63 -1.93
N GLY A 28 8.70 -7.03 -0.80
CA GLY A 28 8.85 -6.17 0.38
C GLY A 28 9.88 -5.06 0.16
N ASP A 29 9.71 -3.94 0.87
CA ASP A 29 10.62 -2.78 0.79
C ASP A 29 12.08 -3.13 1.12
N ARG A 30 12.29 -4.11 2.00
CA ARG A 30 13.64 -4.58 2.41
C ARG A 30 14.27 -5.61 1.48
N THR A 31 13.53 -6.12 0.50
CA THR A 31 13.97 -7.22 -0.39
C THR A 31 13.84 -6.84 -1.87
N ARG A 32 13.90 -5.54 -2.17
CA ARG A 32 13.74 -4.97 -3.51
C ARG A 32 15.06 -4.70 -4.26
N GLN A 33 16.19 -5.23 -3.76
CA GLN A 33 17.49 -5.07 -4.43
C GLN A 33 17.39 -5.57 -5.88
N PRO A 34 17.83 -4.79 -6.89
CA PRO A 34 17.66 -5.13 -8.30
C PRO A 34 18.26 -6.47 -8.72
N ASP A 35 19.35 -6.89 -8.06
CA ASP A 35 20.06 -8.15 -8.25
C ASP A 35 19.66 -9.23 -7.21
N GLY A 36 18.64 -8.95 -6.39
CA GLY A 36 18.19 -9.84 -5.33
C GLY A 36 17.27 -10.96 -5.83
N ALA A 37 17.23 -12.07 -5.09
CA ALA A 37 16.45 -13.26 -5.43
C ALA A 37 14.94 -12.98 -5.58
N HIS A 38 14.39 -12.02 -4.84
CA HIS A 38 12.96 -11.66 -4.95
C HIS A 38 12.65 -11.00 -6.30
N ILE A 39 13.51 -10.09 -6.77
CA ILE A 39 13.37 -9.46 -8.08
C ILE A 39 13.56 -10.50 -9.18
N GLU A 40 14.58 -11.35 -9.08
CA GLU A 40 14.85 -12.42 -10.05
C GLU A 40 13.66 -13.38 -10.18
N TYR A 41 13.07 -13.80 -9.07
CA TYR A 41 11.90 -14.66 -9.08
C TYR A 41 10.69 -13.95 -9.71
N MET A 42 10.41 -12.72 -9.28
CA MET A 42 9.20 -11.99 -9.70
C MET A 42 9.20 -11.63 -11.18
N ARG A 43 10.37 -11.33 -11.77
CA ARG A 43 10.46 -11.05 -13.21
C ARG A 43 10.14 -12.27 -14.07
N GLY A 44 10.29 -13.49 -13.51
CA GLY A 44 10.09 -14.76 -14.21
C GLY A 44 8.66 -15.30 -14.17
N ILE A 45 7.74 -14.67 -13.41
CA ILE A 45 6.35 -15.11 -13.30
C ILE A 45 5.41 -14.15 -14.03
N SER A 46 4.26 -14.65 -14.48
CA SER A 46 3.24 -13.88 -15.23
C SER A 46 2.16 -13.26 -14.35
N ASN A 47 2.16 -13.52 -13.05
CA ASN A 47 1.22 -12.89 -12.12
C ASN A 47 1.37 -11.37 -12.10
N PRO A 48 0.31 -10.60 -11.79
CA PRO A 48 0.45 -9.23 -11.35
C PRO A 48 1.40 -9.12 -10.14
N ILE A 49 2.26 -8.10 -10.14
CA ILE A 49 3.31 -7.91 -9.14
C ILE A 49 3.06 -6.62 -8.35
N GLY A 50 3.27 -6.68 -7.04
CA GLY A 50 3.38 -5.52 -6.18
C GLY A 50 4.84 -5.24 -5.80
N LEU A 51 5.21 -3.96 -5.71
CA LEU A 51 6.50 -3.51 -5.19
C LEU A 51 6.28 -2.49 -4.08
N LYS A 52 6.74 -2.80 -2.87
CA LYS A 52 6.67 -1.87 -1.74
C LYS A 52 7.71 -0.75 -1.91
N CYS A 53 7.24 0.49 -1.86
CA CYS A 53 8.03 1.70 -2.03
C CYS A 53 8.08 2.49 -0.71
N GLY A 54 9.16 2.35 0.04
CA GLY A 54 9.39 3.07 1.29
C GLY A 54 10.19 4.35 1.10
N PRO A 55 10.39 5.12 2.18
CA PRO A 55 11.01 6.45 2.12
C PRO A 55 12.52 6.45 1.79
N SER A 56 13.14 5.29 1.75
CA SER A 56 14.56 5.13 1.36
C SER A 56 14.74 4.77 -0.11
N LEU A 57 13.66 4.63 -0.88
CA LEU A 57 13.72 4.28 -2.29
C LEU A 57 14.14 5.50 -3.12
N ASP A 58 15.24 5.35 -3.86
CA ASP A 58 15.69 6.34 -4.81
C ASP A 58 14.85 6.32 -6.10
N PRO A 59 14.53 7.49 -6.70
CA PRO A 59 13.74 7.55 -7.93
C PRO A 59 14.36 6.82 -9.13
N ASP A 60 15.68 6.86 -9.31
CA ASP A 60 16.35 6.18 -10.42
C ASP A 60 16.40 4.66 -10.19
N GLU A 61 16.58 4.24 -8.93
CA GLU A 61 16.43 2.83 -8.54
C GLU A 61 15.01 2.31 -8.83
N LEU A 62 13.97 3.10 -8.53
CA LEU A 62 12.59 2.74 -8.82
C LEU A 62 12.37 2.52 -10.32
N VAL A 63 12.84 3.43 -11.16
CA VAL A 63 12.72 3.29 -12.64
C VAL A 63 13.40 2.03 -13.12
N ARG A 64 14.63 1.75 -12.63
CA ARG A 64 15.36 0.51 -12.95
C ARG A 64 14.58 -0.75 -12.52
N LEU A 65 13.98 -0.75 -11.34
CA LEU A 65 13.16 -1.88 -10.87
C LEU A 65 11.92 -2.09 -11.75
N ILE A 66 11.28 -1.02 -12.21
CA ILE A 66 10.15 -1.10 -13.14
C ILE A 66 10.58 -1.73 -14.47
N GLU A 67 11.70 -1.32 -15.04
CA GLU A 67 12.25 -1.88 -16.28
C GLU A 67 12.55 -3.38 -16.16
N ILE A 68 13.04 -3.84 -15.01
CA ILE A 68 13.30 -5.26 -14.74
C ILE A 68 11.99 -6.06 -14.59
N LEU A 69 11.01 -5.53 -13.87
CA LEU A 69 9.79 -6.24 -13.50
C LEU A 69 8.68 -6.18 -14.56
N ASN A 70 8.71 -5.15 -15.41
CA ASN A 70 7.72 -4.92 -16.46
C ASN A 70 8.38 -4.38 -17.75
N PRO A 71 9.33 -5.14 -18.36
CA PRO A 71 10.11 -4.68 -19.52
C PRO A 71 9.23 -4.33 -20.73
N ASP A 72 8.11 -5.03 -20.90
CA ASP A 72 7.17 -4.80 -22.02
C ASP A 72 6.16 -3.70 -21.72
N ASN A 73 6.28 -3.01 -20.59
CA ASN A 73 5.40 -1.93 -20.14
C ASN A 73 3.90 -2.28 -20.23
N ILE A 74 3.56 -3.48 -19.77
CA ILE A 74 2.19 -4.01 -19.79
C ILE A 74 1.36 -3.32 -18.70
N ALA A 75 0.23 -2.72 -19.09
CA ALA A 75 -0.69 -2.09 -18.14
C ALA A 75 -1.30 -3.13 -17.17
N GLY A 76 -1.34 -2.78 -15.87
CA GLY A 76 -1.86 -3.67 -14.82
C GLY A 76 -0.87 -4.72 -14.31
N ARG A 77 0.28 -4.90 -14.95
CA ARG A 77 1.33 -5.83 -14.53
C ARG A 77 1.94 -5.45 -13.19
N LEU A 78 2.27 -4.18 -12.99
CA LEU A 78 3.02 -3.70 -11.83
C LEU A 78 2.23 -2.69 -10.99
N THR A 79 2.07 -2.98 -9.70
CA THR A 79 1.52 -2.08 -8.69
C THR A 79 2.62 -1.59 -7.77
N LEU A 80 2.84 -0.29 -7.73
CA LEU A 80 3.75 0.38 -6.80
C LEU A 80 2.98 0.71 -5.51
N ILE A 81 3.42 0.15 -4.39
CA ILE A 81 2.71 0.24 -3.11
C ILE A 81 3.50 1.18 -2.19
N ALA A 82 3.12 2.47 -2.17
CA ALA A 82 3.74 3.47 -1.32
C ALA A 82 3.47 3.17 0.16
N ARG A 83 4.54 3.19 0.98
CA ARG A 83 4.49 2.98 2.43
C ARG A 83 5.47 3.92 3.14
N MET A 84 5.18 5.21 3.09
CA MET A 84 6.10 6.27 3.48
C MET A 84 6.08 6.60 4.98
N GLY A 85 4.94 6.43 5.63
CA GLY A 85 4.61 6.99 6.92
C GLY A 85 4.04 8.41 6.81
N ALA A 86 3.18 8.81 7.75
CA ALA A 86 2.50 10.10 7.77
C ALA A 86 3.45 11.29 7.63
N ASP A 87 4.60 11.23 8.32
CA ASP A 87 5.57 12.32 8.34
C ASP A 87 6.33 12.49 7.01
N LYS A 88 6.45 11.44 6.20
CA LYS A 88 7.33 11.40 5.03
C LYS A 88 6.59 11.36 3.69
N VAL A 89 5.31 11.02 3.67
CA VAL A 89 4.57 10.84 2.42
C VAL A 89 4.58 12.11 1.56
N ARG A 90 4.46 13.30 2.17
CA ARG A 90 4.41 14.57 1.45
C ARG A 90 5.73 14.95 0.77
N THR A 91 6.86 14.53 1.30
CA THR A 91 8.19 14.84 0.76
C THR A 91 8.82 13.68 -0.01
N GLY A 92 8.56 12.44 0.40
CA GLY A 92 9.17 11.26 -0.18
C GLY A 92 8.45 10.70 -1.41
N LEU A 93 7.12 10.86 -1.49
CA LEU A 93 6.37 10.30 -2.62
C LEU A 93 6.47 11.13 -3.91
N PRO A 94 6.38 12.48 -3.93
CA PRO A 94 6.38 13.24 -5.17
C PRO A 94 7.60 13.01 -6.08
N PRO A 95 8.85 12.87 -5.58
CA PRO A 95 9.99 12.53 -6.44
C PRO A 95 9.82 11.22 -7.19
N LEU A 96 9.28 10.18 -6.54
CA LEU A 96 9.01 8.88 -7.14
C LEU A 96 7.93 8.98 -8.22
N LEU A 97 6.83 9.70 -7.94
CA LEU A 97 5.75 9.94 -8.90
C LEU A 97 6.28 10.62 -10.17
N LYS A 98 7.09 11.68 -10.02
CA LYS A 98 7.69 12.43 -11.12
C LYS A 98 8.63 11.56 -11.97
N ALA A 99 9.46 10.74 -11.34
CA ALA A 99 10.38 9.83 -12.03
C ALA A 99 9.61 8.80 -12.87
N VAL A 100 8.58 8.17 -12.29
CA VAL A 100 7.73 7.20 -13.00
C VAL A 100 6.94 7.87 -14.12
N GLN A 101 6.38 9.06 -13.89
CA GLN A 101 5.69 9.82 -14.94
C GLN A 101 6.63 10.15 -16.10
N LYS A 102 7.86 10.59 -15.81
CA LYS A 102 8.87 10.91 -16.82
C LYS A 102 9.32 9.69 -17.62
N SER A 103 9.39 8.50 -17.00
CA SER A 103 9.76 7.25 -17.68
C SER A 103 8.68 6.73 -18.65
N GLY A 104 7.43 7.19 -18.51
CA GLY A 104 6.29 6.69 -19.30
C GLY A 104 5.84 5.28 -18.89
N ALA A 105 6.26 4.81 -17.73
CA ALA A 105 5.91 3.48 -17.24
C ALA A 105 4.43 3.37 -16.87
N LYS A 106 3.79 2.29 -17.30
CA LYS A 106 2.39 1.97 -16.98
C LYS A 106 2.35 1.17 -15.68
N VAL A 107 2.03 1.86 -14.60
CA VAL A 107 1.93 1.28 -13.25
C VAL A 107 0.62 1.67 -12.58
N VAL A 108 0.22 0.87 -11.59
CA VAL A 108 -0.84 1.22 -10.65
C VAL A 108 -0.18 1.71 -9.36
N TRP A 109 -0.61 2.85 -8.82
CA TRP A 109 -0.19 3.31 -7.50
C TRP A 109 -1.20 2.92 -6.43
N CYS A 110 -0.70 2.38 -5.32
CA CYS A 110 -1.49 2.02 -4.15
C CYS A 110 -0.82 2.58 -2.89
N CYS A 111 -1.60 3.01 -1.90
CA CYS A 111 -1.10 3.43 -0.59
C CYS A 111 -1.20 2.28 0.41
N ASP A 112 -0.12 1.96 1.10
CA ASP A 112 -0.09 1.13 2.31
C ASP A 112 0.25 2.03 3.52
N PRO A 113 -0.74 2.61 4.18
CA PRO A 113 -0.51 3.51 5.30
C PRO A 113 -0.30 2.75 6.62
N MET A 114 -0.21 1.42 6.56
CA MET A 114 -0.09 0.59 7.75
C MET A 114 1.38 0.40 8.15
N HIS A 115 2.22 -0.05 7.21
CA HIS A 115 3.59 -0.47 7.50
C HIS A 115 4.57 0.69 7.73
N GLY A 116 4.26 1.90 7.27
CA GLY A 116 5.04 3.12 7.55
C GLY A 116 4.73 3.76 8.92
N ASN A 117 3.60 3.39 9.54
CA ASN A 117 3.10 4.00 10.78
C ASN A 117 3.07 3.03 11.98
N THR A 118 3.77 1.91 11.89
CA THR A 118 3.85 0.97 13.02
C THR A 118 4.84 1.51 14.06
N VAL A 119 4.37 1.67 15.29
CA VAL A 119 5.14 2.13 16.45
C VAL A 119 5.06 1.12 17.59
N LYS A 120 5.94 1.25 18.58
CA LYS A 120 5.91 0.46 19.81
C LYS A 120 5.36 1.34 20.94
N ALA A 121 4.24 0.93 21.54
CA ALA A 121 3.66 1.59 22.70
C ALA A 121 4.55 1.40 23.94
N SER A 122 4.33 2.22 24.95
CA SER A 122 5.02 2.13 26.26
C SER A 122 4.82 0.76 26.94
N SER A 123 3.67 0.12 26.71
CA SER A 123 3.33 -1.23 27.14
C SER A 123 4.11 -2.35 26.44
N GLY A 124 4.87 -2.02 25.38
CA GLY A 124 5.63 -2.99 24.56
C GLY A 124 4.86 -3.55 23.38
N TYR A 125 3.55 -3.35 23.28
CA TYR A 125 2.77 -3.76 22.10
C TYR A 125 3.15 -2.95 20.87
N LYS A 126 3.18 -3.60 19.70
CA LYS A 126 3.14 -2.89 18.43
C LYS A 126 1.75 -2.27 18.25
N THR A 127 1.70 -1.05 17.75
CA THR A 127 0.41 -0.39 17.45
C THR A 127 0.57 0.54 16.27
N ARG A 128 -0.54 1.09 15.83
CA ARG A 128 -0.63 2.18 14.83
C ARG A 128 -1.60 3.21 15.35
N ARG A 129 -1.29 4.49 15.16
CA ARG A 129 -2.27 5.54 15.43
C ARG A 129 -3.16 5.71 14.23
N VAL A 130 -4.47 5.59 14.39
CA VAL A 130 -5.45 5.74 13.31
C VAL A 130 -5.29 7.09 12.60
N ASN A 131 -5.00 8.16 13.36
CA ASN A 131 -4.75 9.48 12.79
C ASN A 131 -3.54 9.51 11.84
N ASP A 132 -2.45 8.79 12.15
CA ASP A 132 -1.27 8.71 11.27
C ASP A 132 -1.60 7.93 9.99
N VAL A 133 -2.38 6.85 10.12
CA VAL A 133 -2.89 6.08 8.97
C VAL A 133 -3.72 6.98 8.06
N MET A 134 -4.67 7.75 8.63
CA MET A 134 -5.51 8.70 7.88
C MET A 134 -4.68 9.82 7.24
N ALA A 135 -3.68 10.34 7.95
CA ALA A 135 -2.79 11.39 7.45
C ALA A 135 -1.94 10.92 6.27
N GLU A 136 -1.42 9.68 6.30
CA GLU A 136 -0.68 9.13 5.16
C GLU A 136 -1.57 8.93 3.94
N VAL A 137 -2.80 8.40 4.10
CA VAL A 137 -3.77 8.29 3.02
C VAL A 137 -4.05 9.67 2.39
N THR A 138 -4.35 10.67 3.21
CA THR A 138 -4.59 12.04 2.73
C THR A 138 -3.37 12.61 2.01
N GLY A 139 -2.18 12.41 2.57
CA GLY A 139 -0.91 12.84 1.96
C GLY A 139 -0.62 12.17 0.63
N PHE A 140 -0.97 10.87 0.50
CA PHE A 140 -0.86 10.12 -0.74
C PHE A 140 -1.74 10.73 -1.85
N PHE A 141 -3.01 11.00 -1.55
CA PHE A 141 -3.92 11.65 -2.51
C PHE A 141 -3.42 13.04 -2.92
N ASN A 142 -3.00 13.85 -1.94
CA ASN A 142 -2.48 15.20 -2.21
C ASN A 142 -1.22 15.19 -3.09
N ALA A 143 -0.29 14.24 -2.86
CA ALA A 143 0.91 14.09 -3.69
C ALA A 143 0.56 13.74 -5.14
N HIS A 144 -0.43 12.89 -5.35
CA HIS A 144 -0.92 12.55 -6.68
C HIS A 144 -1.60 13.74 -7.37
N ASP A 145 -2.35 14.56 -6.62
CA ASP A 145 -2.98 15.78 -7.16
C ASP A 145 -1.93 16.82 -7.54
N GLU A 146 -0.89 17.00 -6.73
CA GLU A 146 0.22 17.92 -6.99
C GLU A 146 1.00 17.55 -8.26
N VAL A 147 1.27 16.26 -8.46
CA VAL A 147 2.07 15.78 -9.61
C VAL A 147 1.20 15.55 -10.86
N GLY A 148 -0.14 15.50 -10.72
CA GLY A 148 -1.05 15.20 -11.83
C GLY A 148 -1.08 13.72 -12.20
N THR A 149 -0.90 12.82 -11.21
CA THR A 149 -0.98 11.36 -11.39
C THR A 149 -2.24 10.79 -10.73
N TYR A 150 -2.47 9.47 -10.83
CA TYR A 150 -3.70 8.86 -10.33
C TYR A 150 -3.46 7.94 -9.12
N PRO A 151 -4.10 8.18 -7.96
CA PRO A 151 -4.08 7.27 -6.81
C PRO A 151 -5.01 6.09 -7.08
N GLY A 152 -4.44 4.92 -7.39
CA GLY A 152 -5.19 3.75 -7.86
C GLY A 152 -5.86 2.94 -6.76
N GLY A 153 -5.40 3.04 -5.50
CA GLY A 153 -5.98 2.25 -4.42
C GLY A 153 -5.29 2.39 -3.07
N VAL A 154 -5.79 1.60 -2.12
CA VAL A 154 -5.25 1.51 -0.75
C VAL A 154 -5.11 0.04 -0.34
N HIS A 155 -4.18 -0.23 0.56
CA HIS A 155 -3.90 -1.54 1.13
C HIS A 155 -3.94 -1.44 2.66
N PHE A 156 -4.96 -2.02 3.28
CA PHE A 156 -5.15 -2.01 4.73
C PHE A 156 -5.02 -3.40 5.35
N GLU A 157 -4.54 -3.43 6.59
CA GLU A 157 -4.66 -4.57 7.48
C GLU A 157 -5.82 -4.34 8.45
N MET A 158 -6.90 -5.08 8.29
CA MET A 158 -8.12 -4.92 9.09
C MET A 158 -8.75 -6.27 9.44
N THR A 159 -9.62 -6.25 10.44
CA THR A 159 -10.45 -7.40 10.82
C THR A 159 -11.86 -6.93 11.18
N GLY A 160 -12.87 -7.78 10.92
CA GLY A 160 -14.23 -7.55 11.38
C GLY A 160 -14.43 -7.72 12.89
N GLN A 161 -13.41 -8.20 13.60
CA GLN A 161 -13.46 -8.35 15.06
C GLN A 161 -13.24 -7.01 15.76
N ASN A 162 -13.81 -6.86 16.96
CA ASN A 162 -13.65 -5.68 17.78
C ASN A 162 -12.33 -5.74 18.58
N VAL A 163 -11.18 -5.75 17.86
CA VAL A 163 -9.84 -5.75 18.46
C VAL A 163 -9.42 -4.36 18.94
N THR A 164 -8.46 -4.30 19.85
CA THR A 164 -7.85 -3.08 20.40
C THR A 164 -6.37 -2.98 19.99
N GLU A 165 -6.05 -3.25 18.72
CA GLU A 165 -4.66 -3.35 18.23
C GLU A 165 -4.10 -2.00 17.73
N CYS A 166 -4.96 -1.08 17.26
CA CYS A 166 -4.61 0.27 16.80
C CYS A 166 -5.20 1.33 17.73
N VAL A 167 -4.40 2.34 18.08
CA VAL A 167 -4.80 3.44 18.97
C VAL A 167 -5.62 4.49 18.24
N GLY A 168 -6.69 4.99 18.86
CA GLY A 168 -7.57 6.04 18.36
C GLY A 168 -8.75 5.52 17.58
N GLY A 169 -9.32 6.40 16.73
CA GLY A 169 -10.58 6.17 16.02
C GLY A 169 -11.81 6.50 16.87
N VAL A 170 -12.99 6.41 16.28
CA VAL A 170 -14.28 6.78 16.92
C VAL A 170 -14.58 5.99 18.20
N VAL A 171 -13.98 4.82 18.39
CA VAL A 171 -14.12 4.01 19.62
C VAL A 171 -13.04 4.30 20.66
N ASP A 172 -12.17 5.29 20.38
CA ASP A 172 -11.13 5.82 21.25
C ASP A 172 -10.29 4.74 21.98
N VAL A 173 -9.70 3.83 21.21
CA VAL A 173 -8.75 2.85 21.73
C VAL A 173 -7.52 3.58 22.26
N THR A 174 -7.21 3.43 23.54
CA THR A 174 -6.04 4.05 24.20
C THR A 174 -4.86 3.10 24.26
N GLU A 175 -3.64 3.61 24.52
CA GLU A 175 -2.46 2.75 24.77
C GLU A 175 -2.67 1.82 25.98
N ALA A 176 -3.43 2.24 27.00
CA ALA A 176 -3.74 1.44 28.18
C ALA A 176 -4.66 0.25 27.86
N SER A 177 -5.58 0.41 26.90
CA SER A 177 -6.54 -0.63 26.51
C SER A 177 -6.04 -1.56 25.42
N LEU A 178 -4.81 -1.38 24.88
CA LEU A 178 -4.27 -2.25 23.82
C LEU A 178 -4.32 -3.73 24.21
N GLY A 179 -4.01 -4.08 25.46
CA GLY A 179 -3.99 -5.46 25.94
C GLY A 179 -5.34 -6.14 26.06
N ASP A 180 -6.46 -5.41 26.03
CA ASP A 180 -7.79 -5.97 26.30
C ASP A 180 -8.23 -6.99 25.23
N ARG A 181 -7.96 -6.69 23.97
CA ARG A 181 -8.29 -7.55 22.80
C ARG A 181 -7.21 -7.47 21.72
N TYR A 182 -5.97 -7.70 22.11
CA TYR A 182 -4.82 -7.76 21.19
C TYR A 182 -4.65 -9.19 20.70
N HIS A 183 -5.22 -9.51 19.54
CA HIS A 183 -5.33 -10.88 19.03
C HIS A 183 -4.34 -11.20 17.90
N THR A 184 -3.68 -10.20 17.32
CA THR A 184 -2.73 -10.45 16.24
C THR A 184 -1.48 -11.17 16.72
N HIS A 185 -0.98 -12.08 15.91
CA HIS A 185 0.33 -12.73 16.09
C HIS A 185 1.46 -12.04 15.30
N CYS A 186 1.14 -11.03 14.50
CA CYS A 186 2.10 -10.35 13.62
C CYS A 186 1.99 -8.82 13.79
N ASP A 187 1.23 -8.17 12.95
CA ASP A 187 1.10 -6.71 12.93
C ASP A 187 -0.31 -6.26 13.35
N PRO A 188 -0.45 -5.10 14.03
CA PRO A 188 -1.71 -4.61 14.53
C PRO A 188 -2.68 -4.27 13.39
N ARG A 189 -3.95 -4.66 13.55
CA ARG A 189 -5.02 -4.49 12.56
C ARG A 189 -6.02 -3.44 13.01
N LEU A 190 -6.62 -2.76 12.05
CA LEU A 190 -7.78 -1.91 12.31
C LEU A 190 -8.99 -2.80 12.68
N ASN A 191 -9.78 -2.39 13.66
CA ASN A 191 -11.07 -3.01 13.94
C ASN A 191 -12.15 -2.51 12.98
N GLY A 192 -13.36 -3.08 13.06
CA GLY A 192 -14.44 -2.75 12.12
C GLY A 192 -14.86 -1.26 12.15
N ALA A 193 -14.87 -0.62 13.32
CA ALA A 193 -15.22 0.79 13.44
C ALA A 193 -14.15 1.71 12.83
N GLN A 194 -12.87 1.44 13.12
CA GLN A 194 -11.74 2.17 12.53
C GLN A 194 -11.66 1.98 11.00
N ALA A 195 -11.92 0.76 10.52
CA ALA A 195 -11.95 0.47 9.08
C ALA A 195 -13.08 1.23 8.36
N LEU A 196 -14.25 1.35 9.00
CA LEU A 196 -15.38 2.11 8.47
C LEU A 196 -15.09 3.61 8.42
N GLU A 197 -14.47 4.17 9.47
CA GLU A 197 -14.04 5.57 9.51
C GLU A 197 -13.09 5.90 8.34
N LEU A 198 -12.11 5.04 8.07
CA LEU A 198 -11.22 5.17 6.91
C LEU A 198 -11.94 5.05 5.57
N ALA A 199 -12.95 4.17 5.48
CA ALA A 199 -13.75 4.04 4.27
C ALA A 199 -14.52 5.34 3.95
N PHE A 200 -15.07 6.03 4.94
CA PHE A 200 -15.70 7.34 4.76
C PHE A 200 -14.69 8.41 4.34
N LEU A 201 -13.50 8.47 4.96
CA LEU A 201 -12.45 9.37 4.53
C LEU A 201 -12.10 9.17 3.05
N LEU A 202 -11.91 7.92 2.63
CA LEU A 202 -11.61 7.59 1.24
C LEU A 202 -12.74 8.00 0.29
N ALA A 203 -14.00 7.76 0.67
CA ALA A 203 -15.15 8.16 -0.11
C ALA A 203 -15.16 9.68 -0.33
N ASP A 204 -14.86 10.47 0.70
CA ASP A 204 -14.80 11.93 0.60
C ASP A 204 -13.62 12.41 -0.27
N LEU A 205 -12.43 11.80 -0.14
CA LEU A 205 -11.29 12.11 -1.00
C LEU A 205 -11.62 11.84 -2.49
N LEU A 206 -12.23 10.70 -2.78
CA LEU A 206 -12.65 10.33 -4.13
C LEU A 206 -13.73 11.26 -4.70
N LYS A 207 -14.73 11.67 -3.90
CA LYS A 207 -15.78 12.63 -4.29
C LYS A 207 -15.17 13.98 -4.67
N ARG A 208 -14.26 14.52 -3.83
CA ARG A 208 -13.56 15.79 -4.11
C ARG A 208 -12.83 15.75 -5.45
N ARG A 209 -12.12 14.65 -5.72
CA ARG A 209 -11.41 14.47 -7.01
C ARG A 209 -12.33 14.40 -8.22
N ARG A 210 -13.55 13.87 -8.07
CA ARG A 210 -14.56 13.82 -9.15
C ARG A 210 -15.28 15.17 -9.37
N GLY A 211 -15.01 16.18 -8.54
CA GLY A 211 -15.71 17.46 -8.60
C GLY A 211 -17.14 17.41 -8.07
N GLU A 212 -17.53 16.33 -7.38
CA GLU A 212 -18.82 16.23 -6.71
C GLU A 212 -18.78 17.08 -5.43
N ARG A 213 -19.67 18.09 -5.33
CA ARG A 213 -19.87 18.82 -4.08
C ARG A 213 -20.39 17.85 -3.02
N SER A 214 -19.81 17.90 -1.83
CA SER A 214 -20.31 17.11 -0.69
C SER A 214 -21.77 17.45 -0.45
N ILE A 215 -22.63 16.43 -0.49
CA ILE A 215 -24.08 16.57 -0.17
C ILE A 215 -24.31 17.02 1.29
N PHE A 216 -23.27 16.99 2.13
CA PHE A 216 -23.32 17.42 3.53
C PHE A 216 -22.88 18.88 3.76
N SER A 217 -22.49 19.64 2.73
CA SER A 217 -22.09 21.04 2.86
C SER A 217 -23.24 22.04 2.72
N GLU A 218 -24.46 21.59 2.44
CA GLU A 218 -25.64 22.45 2.28
C GLU A 218 -26.62 22.38 3.47
N ALA A 219 -26.26 21.74 4.58
CA ALA A 219 -27.08 21.63 5.79
C ALA A 219 -26.42 22.36 6.99
N VAL A 220 -26.15 23.67 6.83
CA VAL A 220 -25.92 24.61 7.96
C VAL A 220 -26.54 25.95 7.59
#